data_d17ebfa81e5b87c824c49b076ecb979f
#
_entry.id   d17ebfa81e5b87c824c49b076ecb979f
#
_cell.length_a   1.000
_cell.length_b   1.000
_cell.length_c   1.000
_cell.angle_alpha   90.00
_cell.angle_beta   90.00
_cell.angle_gamma   90.00
#
_symmetry.space_group_name_H-M   'P 1'
#
loop_
_entity.id
_entity.type
_entity.pdbx_description
1 polymer ?
#
loop_
_entity_poly.entity_id
_entity_poly.type
_entity_poly.pdbx_seq_one_letter_code
_entity_poly.pdbx_strand_id
1 'polypeptide(L)'
;MTDPVYRRVVIKLSGEYLAGPQGFGIDQPTIDRVADDLIAARHLGTEVAVVIGGGNLFRGVEVSSRGVSRPTGDTMGMLATMMNCLALEATIERKGTPARTLSAFVMPEISELFTRTAAHKYLAEGRIVLLGGGTGNPFFTTDTTAVLRAAEIGAQAVLKATNVDGVYSADPKKDPTATRFDRLTHSQAIEGGYKVMDATAFALARETSLPIIVFSIAEPGSIGAILRGSGHGTIVAG
;
A
#
# COMPACT_ATOMS: atom_id res chain seq x y z
N MET A 1 -18.35 16.32 12.21
CA MET A 1 -17.09 15.72 11.70
C MET A 1 -16.90 16.27 10.30
N THR A 2 -15.73 16.77 9.97
CA THR A 2 -15.43 17.23 8.61
C THR A 2 -15.34 16.02 7.68
N ASP A 3 -15.92 16.11 6.47
CA ASP A 3 -15.84 15.07 5.46
C ASP A 3 -14.36 14.79 5.10
N PRO A 4 -14.00 13.52 4.82
CA PRO A 4 -12.64 13.18 4.42
C PRO A 4 -12.29 13.82 3.07
N VAL A 5 -11.02 14.21 2.89
CA VAL A 5 -10.51 14.79 1.63
C VAL A 5 -10.70 13.84 0.46
N TYR A 6 -10.63 12.53 0.72
CA TYR A 6 -10.79 11.47 -0.28
C TYR A 6 -11.88 10.49 0.16
N ARG A 7 -12.85 10.24 -0.71
CA ARG A 7 -13.95 9.29 -0.47
C ARG A 7 -13.53 7.85 -0.71
N ARG A 8 -12.56 7.60 -1.59
CA ARG A 8 -12.00 6.28 -1.89
C ARG A 8 -10.50 6.39 -2.09
N VAL A 9 -9.74 5.53 -1.41
CA VAL A 9 -8.28 5.49 -1.50
C VAL A 9 -7.77 4.05 -1.62
N VAL A 10 -6.58 3.91 -2.21
CA VAL A 10 -5.74 2.72 -2.03
C VAL A 10 -4.59 3.07 -1.09
N ILE A 11 -4.47 2.35 0.01
CA ILE A 11 -3.36 2.51 0.95
C ILE A 11 -2.34 1.43 0.64
N LYS A 12 -1.12 1.85 0.30
CA LYS A 12 0.00 0.93 0.07
C LYS A 12 0.86 0.81 1.33
N LEU A 13 0.98 -0.39 1.84
CA LEU A 13 1.80 -0.73 3.00
C LEU A 13 3.01 -1.56 2.57
N SER A 14 4.18 -1.31 3.20
CA SER A 14 5.32 -2.23 3.07
C SER A 14 5.08 -3.46 3.93
N GLY A 15 5.32 -4.66 3.38
CA GLY A 15 5.30 -5.87 4.20
C GLY A 15 6.34 -5.83 5.31
N GLU A 16 7.51 -5.25 5.06
CA GLU A 16 8.58 -5.10 6.07
C GLU A 16 8.10 -4.37 7.34
N TYR A 17 7.11 -3.47 7.19
CA TYR A 17 6.51 -2.80 8.33
C TYR A 17 5.78 -3.79 9.26
N LEU A 18 5.09 -4.80 8.69
CA LEU A 18 4.36 -5.82 9.46
C LEU A 18 5.28 -6.76 10.24
N ALA A 19 6.57 -6.79 9.92
CA ALA A 19 7.57 -7.57 10.68
C ALA A 19 7.86 -6.98 12.06
N GLY A 20 7.51 -5.72 12.30
CA GLY A 20 7.83 -5.04 13.54
C GLY A 20 9.32 -5.06 13.87
N PRO A 21 9.70 -5.03 15.16
CA PRO A 21 11.10 -5.02 15.59
C PRO A 21 11.88 -6.28 15.23
N GLN A 22 11.21 -7.42 15.04
CA GLN A 22 11.86 -8.70 14.72
C GLN A 22 12.37 -8.80 13.28
N GLY A 23 11.91 -7.92 12.38
CA GLY A 23 12.40 -7.82 10.99
C GLY A 23 11.99 -8.95 10.05
N PHE A 24 11.25 -9.95 10.53
CA PHE A 24 10.73 -11.09 9.78
C PHE A 24 9.38 -11.57 10.33
N GLY A 25 8.53 -12.14 9.47
CA GLY A 25 7.22 -12.64 9.89
C GLY A 25 6.18 -11.53 10.03
N ILE A 26 5.18 -11.77 10.87
CA ILE A 26 4.10 -10.84 11.18
C ILE A 26 4.12 -10.58 12.68
N ASP A 27 4.38 -9.34 13.06
CA ASP A 27 4.37 -8.89 14.45
C ASP A 27 2.94 -8.52 14.88
N GLN A 28 2.40 -9.23 15.87
CA GLN A 28 1.02 -9.05 16.29
C GLN A 28 0.69 -7.63 16.77
N PRO A 29 1.52 -6.97 17.59
CA PRO A 29 1.27 -5.57 17.97
C PRO A 29 1.24 -4.61 16.76
N THR A 30 2.12 -4.83 15.81
CA THR A 30 2.20 -3.98 14.61
C THR A 30 0.97 -4.16 13.70
N ILE A 31 0.54 -5.40 13.46
CA ILE A 31 -0.65 -5.63 12.61
C ILE A 31 -1.93 -5.15 13.31
N ASP A 32 -2.01 -5.26 14.64
CA ASP A 32 -3.13 -4.73 15.43
C ASP A 32 -3.23 -3.19 15.30
N ARG A 33 -2.11 -2.48 15.34
CA ARG A 33 -2.04 -1.03 15.14
C ARG A 33 -2.43 -0.62 13.71
N VAL A 34 -1.92 -1.33 12.71
CA VAL A 34 -2.30 -1.09 11.31
C VAL A 34 -3.80 -1.28 11.11
N ALA A 35 -4.37 -2.34 11.69
CA ALA A 35 -5.80 -2.59 11.63
C ALA A 35 -6.60 -1.45 12.27
N ASP A 36 -6.18 -0.94 13.42
CA ASP A 36 -6.83 0.19 14.10
C ASP A 36 -6.82 1.46 13.22
N ASP A 37 -5.70 1.78 12.58
CA ASP A 37 -5.59 2.93 11.68
C ASP A 37 -6.49 2.80 10.44
N LEU A 38 -6.59 1.59 9.86
CA LEU A 38 -7.47 1.32 8.71
C LEU A 38 -8.96 1.40 9.11
N ILE A 39 -9.31 0.85 10.27
CA ILE A 39 -10.66 0.93 10.83
C ILE A 39 -11.04 2.39 11.09
N ALA A 40 -10.14 3.18 11.68
CA ALA A 40 -10.35 4.59 11.91
C ALA A 40 -10.55 5.36 10.58
N ALA A 41 -9.77 5.04 9.55
CA ALA A 41 -9.93 5.63 8.21
C ALA A 41 -11.33 5.33 7.62
N ARG A 42 -11.79 4.08 7.72
CA ARG A 42 -13.14 3.71 7.31
C ARG A 42 -14.22 4.45 8.08
N HIS A 43 -14.05 4.63 9.39
CA HIS A 43 -15.02 5.37 10.23
C HIS A 43 -15.10 6.87 9.90
N LEU A 44 -14.10 7.43 9.22
CA LEU A 44 -14.17 8.79 8.65
C LEU A 44 -15.10 8.87 7.42
N GLY A 45 -15.63 7.75 6.93
CA GLY A 45 -16.47 7.69 5.73
C GLY A 45 -15.68 7.44 4.44
N THR A 46 -14.38 7.10 4.54
CA THR A 46 -13.55 6.73 3.38
C THR A 46 -13.72 5.24 3.04
N GLU A 47 -13.92 4.94 1.78
CA GLU A 47 -13.81 3.58 1.23
C GLU A 47 -12.32 3.22 1.11
N VAL A 48 -11.89 2.19 1.84
CA VAL A 48 -10.50 1.82 2.02
C VAL A 48 -10.18 0.52 1.30
N ALA A 49 -9.30 0.57 0.31
CA ALA A 49 -8.63 -0.59 -0.25
C ALA A 49 -7.13 -0.58 0.16
N VAL A 50 -6.54 -1.74 0.33
CA VAL A 50 -5.16 -1.88 0.85
C VAL A 50 -4.36 -2.81 -0.04
N VAL A 51 -3.16 -2.40 -0.44
CA VAL A 51 -2.15 -3.23 -1.08
C VAL A 51 -0.97 -3.37 -0.13
N ILE A 52 -0.57 -4.61 0.16
CA ILE A 52 0.51 -4.91 1.11
C ILE A 52 1.65 -5.62 0.40
N GLY A 53 2.90 -5.21 0.67
CA GLY A 53 4.09 -5.92 0.20
C GLY A 53 4.30 -7.26 0.92
N GLY A 54 5.16 -8.13 0.36
CA GLY A 54 5.50 -9.44 0.94
C GLY A 54 6.90 -9.51 1.58
N GLY A 55 7.62 -8.38 1.67
CA GLY A 55 9.03 -8.34 2.04
C GLY A 55 9.38 -8.80 3.47
N ASN A 56 8.40 -8.89 4.36
CA ASN A 56 8.55 -9.46 5.70
C ASN A 56 8.60 -11.00 5.73
N LEU A 57 8.05 -11.64 4.72
CA LEU A 57 7.95 -13.11 4.61
C LEU A 57 8.88 -13.66 3.55
N PHE A 58 9.11 -12.90 2.47
CA PHE A 58 9.87 -13.34 1.34
C PHE A 58 10.59 -12.18 0.65
N ARG A 59 11.93 -12.30 0.49
CA ARG A 59 12.77 -11.34 -0.23
C ARG A 59 13.30 -11.96 -1.51
N GLY A 60 12.73 -11.59 -2.65
CA GLY A 60 13.08 -12.15 -3.96
C GLY A 60 14.56 -12.02 -4.33
N VAL A 61 15.22 -10.93 -3.88
CA VAL A 61 16.66 -10.69 -4.13
C VAL A 61 17.54 -11.75 -3.45
N GLU A 62 17.22 -12.17 -2.23
CA GLU A 62 17.97 -13.20 -1.50
C GLU A 62 17.82 -14.59 -2.14
N VAL A 63 16.68 -14.84 -2.79
CA VAL A 63 16.39 -16.15 -3.39
C VAL A 63 16.94 -16.23 -4.81
N SER A 64 17.01 -15.13 -5.54
CA SER A 64 17.68 -15.07 -6.85
C SER A 64 19.16 -15.40 -6.74
N SER A 65 19.83 -15.03 -5.64
CA SER A 65 21.23 -15.40 -5.37
C SER A 65 21.42 -16.91 -5.12
N ARG A 66 20.34 -17.65 -4.88
CA ARG A 66 20.32 -19.11 -4.65
C ARG A 66 19.86 -19.91 -5.88
N GLY A 67 19.82 -19.31 -7.08
CA GLY A 67 19.51 -19.99 -8.34
C GLY A 67 18.02 -20.04 -8.70
N VAL A 68 17.14 -19.38 -7.97
CA VAL A 68 15.72 -19.26 -8.34
C VAL A 68 15.56 -18.18 -9.41
N SER A 69 14.80 -18.49 -10.47
CA SER A 69 14.54 -17.51 -11.54
C SER A 69 13.74 -16.30 -11.01
N ARG A 70 13.97 -15.13 -11.62
CA ARG A 70 13.24 -13.90 -11.24
C ARG A 70 11.72 -14.07 -11.26
N PRO A 71 11.08 -14.66 -12.31
CA PRO A 71 9.64 -14.86 -12.32
C PRO A 71 9.14 -15.75 -11.17
N THR A 72 9.88 -16.80 -10.83
CA THR A 72 9.55 -17.68 -9.70
C THR A 72 9.65 -16.93 -8.37
N GLY A 73 10.71 -16.16 -8.16
CA GLY A 73 10.88 -15.33 -6.96
C GLY A 73 9.78 -14.29 -6.82
N ASP A 74 9.39 -13.62 -7.92
CA ASP A 74 8.29 -12.66 -7.93
C ASP A 74 6.95 -13.35 -7.59
N THR A 75 6.70 -14.56 -8.10
CA THR A 75 5.50 -15.36 -7.76
C THR A 75 5.48 -15.70 -6.27
N MET A 76 6.60 -16.13 -5.69
CA MET A 76 6.70 -16.39 -4.25
C MET A 76 6.43 -15.11 -3.43
N GLY A 77 6.95 -13.96 -3.87
CA GLY A 77 6.67 -12.66 -3.27
C GLY A 77 5.18 -12.29 -3.35
N MET A 78 4.53 -12.57 -4.48
CA MET A 78 3.08 -12.36 -4.64
C MET A 78 2.27 -13.25 -3.68
N LEU A 79 2.65 -14.51 -3.48
CA LEU A 79 2.01 -15.38 -2.48
C LEU A 79 2.25 -14.88 -1.05
N ALA A 80 3.42 -14.33 -0.75
CA ALA A 80 3.70 -13.71 0.55
C ALA A 80 2.74 -12.52 0.83
N THR A 81 2.37 -11.74 -0.19
CA THR A 81 1.37 -10.69 -0.02
C THR A 81 0.00 -11.24 0.37
N MET A 82 -0.38 -12.42 -0.13
CA MET A 82 -1.64 -13.07 0.26
C MET A 82 -1.64 -13.44 1.74
N MET A 83 -0.54 -13.97 2.27
CA MET A 83 -0.43 -14.28 3.70
C MET A 83 -0.62 -13.02 4.56
N ASN A 84 -0.01 -11.90 4.18
CA ASN A 84 -0.19 -10.62 4.87
C ASN A 84 -1.64 -10.11 4.79
N CYS A 85 -2.29 -10.23 3.63
CA CYS A 85 -3.69 -9.86 3.46
C CYS A 85 -4.61 -10.69 4.38
N LEU A 86 -4.45 -12.01 4.41
CA LEU A 86 -5.27 -12.89 5.25
C LEU A 86 -5.06 -12.59 6.75
N ALA A 87 -3.84 -12.35 7.18
CA ALA A 87 -3.54 -11.99 8.57
C ALA A 87 -4.19 -10.66 8.97
N LEU A 88 -4.14 -9.66 8.07
CA LEU A 88 -4.74 -8.36 8.31
C LEU A 88 -6.27 -8.42 8.26
N GLU A 89 -6.87 -9.20 7.32
CA GLU A 89 -8.32 -9.47 7.27
C GLU A 89 -8.81 -10.03 8.60
N ALA A 90 -8.19 -11.14 9.06
CA ALA A 90 -8.55 -11.78 10.32
C ALA A 90 -8.40 -10.81 11.52
N THR A 91 -7.40 -9.93 11.50
CA THR A 91 -7.19 -8.95 12.56
C THR A 91 -8.27 -7.87 12.55
N ILE A 92 -8.65 -7.35 11.39
CA ILE A 92 -9.70 -6.33 11.21
C ILE A 92 -11.07 -6.93 11.63
N GLU A 93 -11.37 -8.16 11.18
CA GLU A 93 -12.63 -8.84 11.50
C GLU A 93 -12.73 -9.16 12.99
N ARG A 94 -11.66 -9.61 13.64
CA ARG A 94 -11.61 -9.81 15.11
C ARG A 94 -11.91 -8.51 15.87
N LYS A 95 -11.59 -7.35 15.31
CA LYS A 95 -11.92 -6.02 15.87
C LYS A 95 -13.34 -5.55 15.51
N GLY A 96 -14.16 -6.39 14.88
CA GLY A 96 -15.58 -6.12 14.59
C GLY A 96 -15.84 -5.30 13.33
N THR A 97 -14.84 -5.09 12.48
CA THR A 97 -15.01 -4.37 11.20
C THR A 97 -14.97 -5.38 10.05
N PRO A 98 -15.95 -5.35 9.10
CA PRO A 98 -15.93 -6.27 7.98
C PRO A 98 -14.79 -5.95 7.02
N ALA A 99 -14.08 -6.99 6.59
CA ALA A 99 -13.04 -6.91 5.60
C ALA A 99 -13.22 -7.97 4.49
N ARG A 100 -12.45 -7.87 3.41
CA ARG A 100 -12.43 -8.87 2.35
C ARG A 100 -11.12 -8.85 1.59
N THR A 101 -10.46 -10.00 1.52
CA THR A 101 -9.29 -10.20 0.65
C THR A 101 -9.74 -10.63 -0.74
N LEU A 102 -9.19 -9.96 -1.77
CA LEU A 102 -9.31 -10.31 -3.16
C LEU A 102 -7.93 -10.65 -3.72
N SER A 103 -7.81 -11.77 -4.42
CA SER A 103 -6.55 -12.26 -4.98
C SER A 103 -6.41 -11.93 -6.46
N ALA A 104 -5.20 -11.58 -6.91
CA ALA A 104 -4.90 -11.51 -8.33
C ALA A 104 -4.79 -12.90 -9.02
N PHE A 105 -4.79 -13.99 -8.24
CA PHE A 105 -4.75 -15.37 -8.71
C PHE A 105 -6.06 -16.10 -8.40
N VAL A 106 -6.37 -17.12 -9.20
CA VAL A 106 -7.46 -18.05 -8.92
C VAL A 106 -7.03 -19.00 -7.80
N MET A 107 -7.59 -18.81 -6.61
CA MET A 107 -7.36 -19.65 -5.42
C MET A 107 -8.64 -19.75 -4.57
N PRO A 108 -9.67 -20.43 -5.10
CA PRO A 108 -11.06 -20.34 -4.59
C PRO A 108 -11.23 -20.81 -3.15
N GLU A 109 -10.38 -21.71 -2.65
CA GLU A 109 -10.40 -22.19 -1.27
C GLU A 109 -9.86 -21.17 -0.26
N ILE A 110 -9.15 -20.12 -0.76
CA ILE A 110 -8.46 -19.15 0.08
C ILE A 110 -9.07 -17.75 -0.03
N SER A 111 -9.37 -17.30 -1.26
CA SER A 111 -9.78 -15.93 -1.53
C SER A 111 -10.54 -15.83 -2.84
N GLU A 112 -11.46 -14.88 -2.92
CA GLU A 112 -12.14 -14.52 -4.16
C GLU A 112 -11.17 -13.83 -5.14
N LEU A 113 -11.35 -14.12 -6.43
CA LEU A 113 -10.58 -13.47 -7.49
C LEU A 113 -10.92 -11.97 -7.54
N PHE A 114 -9.90 -11.14 -7.65
CA PHE A 114 -10.10 -9.71 -7.87
C PHE A 114 -10.84 -9.45 -9.19
N THR A 115 -11.93 -8.75 -9.09
CA THR A 115 -12.60 -8.08 -10.22
C THR A 115 -13.00 -6.67 -9.78
N ARG A 116 -13.08 -5.73 -10.71
CA ARG A 116 -13.58 -4.37 -10.40
C ARG A 116 -14.96 -4.43 -9.73
N THR A 117 -15.83 -5.28 -10.23
CA THR A 117 -17.20 -5.44 -9.71
C THR A 117 -17.19 -5.92 -8.26
N ALA A 118 -16.38 -6.94 -7.94
CA ALA A 118 -16.26 -7.44 -6.56
C ALA A 118 -15.70 -6.37 -5.62
N ALA A 119 -14.63 -5.68 -6.04
CA ALA A 119 -14.04 -4.62 -5.23
C ALA A 119 -15.03 -3.47 -4.97
N HIS A 120 -15.73 -2.98 -6.00
CA HIS A 120 -16.76 -1.94 -5.84
C HIS A 120 -17.89 -2.38 -4.91
N LYS A 121 -18.37 -3.62 -5.04
CA LYS A 121 -19.40 -4.18 -4.18
C LYS A 121 -18.98 -4.14 -2.70
N TYR A 122 -17.80 -4.68 -2.39
CA TYR A 122 -17.34 -4.77 -1.00
C TYR A 122 -17.01 -3.39 -0.40
N LEU A 123 -16.44 -2.47 -1.19
CA LEU A 123 -16.23 -1.08 -0.75
C LEU A 123 -17.56 -0.38 -0.45
N ALA A 124 -18.57 -0.54 -1.30
CA ALA A 124 -19.91 0.03 -1.11
C ALA A 124 -20.65 -0.59 0.11
N GLU A 125 -20.39 -1.87 0.43
CA GLU A 125 -20.85 -2.52 1.65
C GLU A 125 -20.11 -2.03 2.91
N GLY A 126 -19.13 -1.13 2.76
CA GLY A 126 -18.32 -0.61 3.85
C GLY A 126 -17.29 -1.61 4.38
N ARG A 127 -16.87 -2.60 3.60
CA ARG A 127 -15.75 -3.47 3.93
C ARG A 127 -14.43 -2.80 3.63
N ILE A 128 -13.41 -3.10 4.42
CA ILE A 128 -12.02 -2.82 4.05
C ILE A 128 -11.59 -3.91 3.06
N VAL A 129 -11.16 -3.52 1.86
CA VAL A 129 -10.79 -4.47 0.80
C VAL A 129 -9.28 -4.63 0.75
N LEU A 130 -8.79 -5.86 0.92
CA LEU A 130 -7.36 -6.19 0.88
C LEU A 130 -7.05 -6.81 -0.49
N LEU A 131 -6.05 -6.27 -1.18
CA LEU A 131 -5.71 -6.63 -2.56
C LEU A 131 -4.37 -7.37 -2.57
N GLY A 132 -4.44 -8.69 -2.59
CA GLY A 132 -3.29 -9.59 -2.56
C GLY A 132 -2.91 -10.16 -3.93
N GLY A 133 -1.74 -10.79 -4.01
CA GLY A 133 -1.23 -11.39 -5.23
C GLY A 133 -0.59 -10.38 -6.21
N GLY A 134 -0.35 -9.14 -5.78
CA GLY A 134 0.27 -8.12 -6.64
C GLY A 134 -0.57 -7.79 -7.87
N THR A 135 0.08 -7.64 -9.03
CA THR A 135 -0.58 -7.49 -10.33
C THR A 135 -1.03 -8.84 -10.91
N GLY A 136 -0.62 -9.96 -10.33
CA GLY A 136 -0.74 -11.29 -10.92
C GLY A 136 0.36 -11.61 -11.93
N ASN A 137 1.29 -10.69 -12.18
CA ASN A 137 2.35 -10.82 -13.14
C ASN A 137 3.72 -10.58 -12.49
N PRO A 138 4.76 -11.34 -12.85
CA PRO A 138 6.13 -11.07 -12.42
C PRO A 138 6.63 -9.72 -12.97
N PHE A 139 7.76 -9.25 -12.45
CA PHE A 139 8.45 -8.00 -12.80
C PHE A 139 7.81 -6.70 -12.29
N PHE A 140 6.61 -6.74 -11.72
CA PHE A 140 5.94 -5.59 -11.13
C PHE A 140 6.03 -5.61 -9.61
N THR A 141 6.16 -4.42 -9.03
CA THR A 141 6.18 -4.26 -7.58
C THR A 141 4.76 -4.04 -7.02
N THR A 142 4.65 -4.03 -5.69
CA THR A 142 3.40 -3.65 -5.02
C THR A 142 3.12 -2.14 -5.09
N ASP A 143 4.11 -1.30 -5.45
CA ASP A 143 3.88 0.12 -5.74
C ASP A 143 3.11 0.27 -7.05
N THR A 144 3.57 -0.39 -8.12
CA THR A 144 2.83 -0.47 -9.39
C THR A 144 1.44 -1.08 -9.18
N THR A 145 1.33 -2.15 -8.36
CA THR A 145 0.03 -2.75 -8.03
C THR A 145 -0.92 -1.75 -7.39
N ALA A 146 -0.45 -0.94 -6.44
CA ALA A 146 -1.30 0.03 -5.75
C ALA A 146 -1.89 1.07 -6.71
N VAL A 147 -1.08 1.58 -7.63
CA VAL A 147 -1.54 2.53 -8.66
C VAL A 147 -2.51 1.87 -9.63
N LEU A 148 -2.20 0.66 -10.12
CA LEU A 148 -3.07 -0.10 -11.03
C LEU A 148 -4.44 -0.34 -10.39
N ARG A 149 -4.48 -0.88 -9.18
CA ARG A 149 -5.73 -1.15 -8.47
C ARG A 149 -6.50 0.13 -8.15
N ALA A 150 -5.81 1.21 -7.81
CA ALA A 150 -6.43 2.51 -7.60
C ALA A 150 -7.14 3.03 -8.87
N ALA A 151 -6.48 2.95 -10.02
CA ALA A 151 -7.09 3.32 -11.30
C ALA A 151 -8.29 2.43 -11.63
N GLU A 152 -8.17 1.10 -11.46
CA GLU A 152 -9.23 0.13 -11.77
C GLU A 152 -10.49 0.34 -10.91
N ILE A 153 -10.34 0.67 -9.62
CA ILE A 153 -11.48 0.86 -8.72
C ILE A 153 -11.93 2.33 -8.61
N GLY A 154 -11.33 3.24 -9.37
CA GLY A 154 -11.67 4.66 -9.35
C GLY A 154 -11.35 5.32 -8.00
N ALA A 155 -10.22 4.97 -7.37
CA ALA A 155 -9.74 5.65 -6.18
C ALA A 155 -9.28 7.08 -6.53
N GLN A 156 -9.41 7.99 -5.57
CA GLN A 156 -9.05 9.40 -5.74
C GLN A 156 -7.59 9.68 -5.42
N ALA A 157 -6.93 8.76 -4.69
CA ALA A 157 -5.52 8.85 -4.34
C ALA A 157 -4.93 7.49 -3.97
N VAL A 158 -3.61 7.38 -4.11
CA VAL A 158 -2.80 6.33 -3.47
C VAL A 158 -2.09 6.93 -2.27
N LEU A 159 -2.31 6.36 -1.09
CA LEU A 159 -1.63 6.72 0.15
C LEU A 159 -0.45 5.75 0.35
N LYS A 160 0.76 6.20 0.07
CA LYS A 160 1.99 5.43 0.26
C LYS A 160 2.50 5.60 1.68
N ALA A 161 2.20 4.64 2.53
CA ALA A 161 2.71 4.56 3.89
C ALA A 161 4.15 4.03 3.92
N THR A 162 5.06 4.79 4.51
CA THR A 162 6.51 4.50 4.57
C THR A 162 7.07 4.77 5.98
N ASN A 163 8.38 4.51 6.17
CA ASN A 163 9.10 4.87 7.39
C ASN A 163 9.67 6.30 7.36
N VAL A 164 9.44 7.06 6.28
CA VAL A 164 9.82 8.46 6.14
C VAL A 164 8.57 9.30 5.89
N ASP A 165 8.59 10.55 6.32
CA ASP A 165 7.42 11.45 6.30
C ASP A 165 7.22 12.19 4.97
N GLY A 166 7.87 11.72 3.89
CA GLY A 166 7.71 12.29 2.55
C GLY A 166 8.85 11.93 1.61
N VAL A 167 8.89 12.64 0.48
CA VAL A 167 9.95 12.57 -0.51
C VAL A 167 10.99 13.64 -0.20
N TYR A 168 12.27 13.28 -0.21
CA TYR A 168 13.39 14.15 0.09
C TYR A 168 14.30 14.33 -1.12
N SER A 169 15.01 15.45 -1.14
CA SER A 169 16.02 15.76 -2.18
C SER A 169 17.19 14.76 -2.21
N ALA A 170 17.47 14.12 -1.07
CA ALA A 170 18.45 13.05 -0.88
C ALA A 170 17.98 12.14 0.26
N ASP A 171 18.70 11.05 0.54
CA ASP A 171 18.39 10.17 1.68
C ASP A 171 18.66 10.92 3.01
N PRO A 172 17.63 11.26 3.80
CA PRO A 172 17.81 12.05 5.03
C PRO A 172 18.61 11.32 6.12
N LYS A 173 18.77 9.99 6.00
CA LYS A 173 19.63 9.21 6.90
C LYS A 173 21.11 9.35 6.58
N LYS A 174 21.45 9.75 5.35
CA LYS A 174 22.83 9.88 4.85
C LYS A 174 23.23 11.32 4.66
N ASP A 175 22.28 12.19 4.33
CA ASP A 175 22.52 13.61 4.07
C ASP A 175 21.61 14.45 5.00
N PRO A 176 22.20 15.04 6.07
CA PRO A 176 21.42 15.89 6.99
C PRO A 176 20.94 17.20 6.35
N THR A 177 21.42 17.56 5.14
CA THR A 177 20.94 18.74 4.40
C THR A 177 19.75 18.42 3.48
N ALA A 178 19.34 17.14 3.41
CA ALA A 178 18.20 16.73 2.61
C ALA A 178 16.93 17.47 3.04
N THR A 179 16.25 18.09 2.08
CA THR A 179 14.99 18.80 2.31
C THR A 179 13.82 18.00 1.81
N ARG A 180 12.74 17.96 2.60
CA ARG A 180 11.49 17.32 2.18
C ARG A 180 10.76 18.21 1.19
N PHE A 181 10.20 17.61 0.16
CA PHE A 181 9.27 18.27 -0.75
C PHE A 181 7.84 18.20 -0.19
N ASP A 182 7.16 19.34 -0.19
CA ASP A 182 5.72 19.34 0.12
C ASP A 182 4.90 18.85 -1.08
N ARG A 183 5.37 19.18 -2.29
CA ARG A 183 4.72 18.79 -3.54
C ARG A 183 5.74 18.55 -4.65
N LEU A 184 5.46 17.57 -5.50
CA LEU A 184 6.19 17.23 -6.72
C LEU A 184 5.21 16.92 -7.84
N THR A 185 5.61 17.13 -9.11
CA THR A 185 4.91 16.48 -10.22
C THR A 185 5.40 15.04 -10.38
N HIS A 186 4.59 14.20 -11.05
CA HIS A 186 5.02 12.85 -11.39
C HIS A 186 6.29 12.85 -12.25
N SER A 187 6.39 13.81 -13.19
CA SER A 187 7.58 13.98 -14.04
C SER A 187 8.81 14.33 -13.21
N GLN A 188 8.71 15.27 -12.27
CA GLN A 188 9.80 15.61 -11.36
C GLN A 188 10.22 14.41 -10.51
N ALA A 189 9.26 13.60 -10.06
CA ALA A 189 9.56 12.40 -9.27
C ALA A 189 10.33 11.35 -10.09
N ILE A 190 10.00 11.18 -11.36
CA ILE A 190 10.68 10.26 -12.30
C ILE A 190 12.08 10.80 -12.64
N GLU A 191 12.19 12.07 -13.06
CA GLU A 191 13.44 12.71 -13.48
C GLU A 191 14.44 12.82 -12.34
N GLY A 192 13.95 13.11 -11.12
CA GLY A 192 14.77 13.16 -9.91
C GLY A 192 15.24 11.81 -9.41
N GLY A 193 14.71 10.71 -9.97
CA GLY A 193 15.09 9.35 -9.57
C GLY A 193 14.80 9.03 -8.11
N TYR A 194 13.78 9.68 -7.53
CA TYR A 194 13.43 9.48 -6.10
C TYR A 194 12.91 8.07 -5.84
N LYS A 195 13.61 7.34 -4.96
CA LYS A 195 13.41 5.91 -4.70
C LYS A 195 12.23 5.59 -3.77
N VAL A 196 11.27 6.48 -3.67
CA VAL A 196 10.08 6.25 -2.80
C VAL A 196 9.06 5.33 -3.46
N MET A 197 9.01 5.29 -4.80
CA MET A 197 8.24 4.34 -5.60
C MET A 197 9.05 3.96 -6.85
N ASP A 198 8.69 2.85 -7.48
CA ASP A 198 9.30 2.50 -8.77
C ASP A 198 8.80 3.41 -9.91
N ALA A 199 9.62 3.53 -10.97
CA ALA A 199 9.32 4.40 -12.10
C ALA A 199 8.04 4.01 -12.84
N THR A 200 7.71 2.71 -12.88
CA THR A 200 6.48 2.20 -13.51
C THR A 200 5.25 2.70 -12.76
N ALA A 201 5.30 2.71 -11.42
CA ALA A 201 4.21 3.23 -10.60
C ALA A 201 3.99 4.73 -10.85
N PHE A 202 5.05 5.53 -10.89
CA PHE A 202 4.94 6.96 -11.21
C PHE A 202 4.44 7.22 -12.63
N ALA A 203 4.91 6.44 -13.62
CA ALA A 203 4.47 6.56 -15.00
C ALA A 203 2.96 6.27 -15.14
N LEU A 204 2.49 5.19 -14.51
CA LEU A 204 1.06 4.85 -14.51
C LEU A 204 0.22 5.88 -13.75
N ALA A 205 0.71 6.40 -12.62
CA ALA A 205 0.02 7.45 -11.86
C ALA A 205 -0.10 8.74 -12.68
N ARG A 206 0.94 9.11 -13.44
CA ARG A 206 0.92 10.25 -14.36
C ARG A 206 -0.11 10.05 -15.47
N GLU A 207 -0.12 8.89 -16.12
CA GLU A 207 -1.06 8.54 -17.20
C GLU A 207 -2.51 8.62 -16.73
N THR A 208 -2.77 8.17 -15.51
CA THR A 208 -4.11 8.14 -14.90
C THR A 208 -4.45 9.40 -14.09
N SER A 209 -3.54 10.38 -14.03
CA SER A 209 -3.68 11.61 -13.23
C SER A 209 -3.98 11.33 -11.75
N LEU A 210 -3.47 10.22 -11.23
CA LEU A 210 -3.75 9.76 -9.88
C LEU A 210 -2.74 10.36 -8.88
N PRO A 211 -3.15 11.15 -7.89
CA PRO A 211 -2.24 11.67 -6.88
C PRO A 211 -1.73 10.57 -5.97
N ILE A 212 -0.44 10.66 -5.60
CA ILE A 212 0.21 9.80 -4.63
C ILE A 212 0.61 10.65 -3.43
N ILE A 213 0.21 10.26 -2.23
CA ILE A 213 0.59 10.91 -1.00
C ILE A 213 1.59 10.00 -0.26
N VAL A 214 2.82 10.46 -0.13
CA VAL A 214 3.88 9.75 0.61
C VAL A 214 3.95 10.30 2.02
N PHE A 215 3.79 9.45 3.03
CA PHE A 215 3.74 9.86 4.43
C PHE A 215 4.30 8.77 5.36
N SER A 216 4.63 9.17 6.60
CA SER A 216 5.09 8.21 7.62
C SER A 216 3.91 7.50 8.29
N ILE A 217 4.02 6.16 8.42
CA ILE A 217 3.10 5.34 9.21
C ILE A 217 3.61 5.12 10.65
N ALA A 218 4.72 5.72 11.02
CA ALA A 218 5.32 5.50 12.35
C ALA A 218 4.39 5.94 13.49
N GLU A 219 3.66 7.03 13.30
CA GLU A 219 2.74 7.56 14.30
C GLU A 219 1.33 6.98 14.15
N PRO A 220 0.72 6.48 15.25
CA PRO A 220 -0.67 6.04 15.24
C PRO A 220 -1.61 7.17 14.77
N GLY A 221 -2.61 6.83 13.94
CA GLY A 221 -3.57 7.78 13.41
C GLY A 221 -3.09 8.60 12.21
N SER A 222 -1.87 8.34 11.69
CA SER A 222 -1.31 9.06 10.54
C SER A 222 -2.17 8.95 9.29
N ILE A 223 -2.75 7.77 9.00
CA ILE A 223 -3.68 7.59 7.88
C ILE A 223 -4.90 8.51 8.04
N GLY A 224 -5.49 8.54 9.22
CA GLY A 224 -6.63 9.42 9.52
C GLY A 224 -6.26 10.91 9.41
N ALA A 225 -5.05 11.31 9.79
CA ALA A 225 -4.58 12.69 9.66
C ALA A 225 -4.46 13.09 8.17
N ILE A 226 -3.91 12.23 7.30
CA ILE A 226 -3.88 12.45 5.84
C ILE A 226 -5.31 12.62 5.29
N LEU A 227 -6.23 11.73 5.67
CA LEU A 227 -7.62 11.77 5.20
C LEU A 227 -8.38 13.02 5.67
N ARG A 228 -8.02 13.62 6.82
CA ARG A 228 -8.57 14.90 7.29
C ARG A 228 -7.89 16.13 6.69
N GLY A 229 -6.85 15.95 5.86
CA GLY A 229 -6.07 17.04 5.29
C GLY A 229 -5.12 17.74 6.29
N SER A 230 -4.93 17.17 7.47
CA SER A 230 -4.03 17.70 8.53
C SER A 230 -2.72 16.91 8.66
N GLY A 231 -2.53 15.85 7.87
CA GLY A 231 -1.34 15.02 7.93
C GLY A 231 -0.15 15.63 7.18
N HIS A 232 1.06 15.25 7.61
CA HIS A 232 2.30 15.63 6.95
C HIS A 232 2.71 14.58 5.91
N GLY A 233 3.15 15.04 4.75
CA GLY A 233 3.59 14.16 3.67
C GLY A 233 3.97 14.94 2.42
N THR A 234 4.41 14.24 1.39
CA THR A 234 4.63 14.80 0.06
C THR A 234 3.50 14.39 -0.87
N ILE A 235 2.90 15.35 -1.55
CA ILE A 235 1.90 15.10 -2.59
C ILE A 235 2.61 15.05 -3.94
N VAL A 236 2.51 13.93 -4.65
CA VAL A 236 2.99 13.77 -6.03
C VAL A 236 1.77 13.75 -6.94
N ALA A 237 1.61 14.81 -7.77
CA ALA A 237 0.43 14.99 -8.64
C ALA A 237 0.72 16.00 -9.76
N GLY A 238 0.03 15.90 -10.88
CA GLY A 238 0.08 16.81 -12.03
C GLY A 238 0.91 16.33 -13.19
#